data_7c872e07b67ca1eef67848b88eac3940
#
_entry.id   7c872e07b67ca1eef67848b88eac3940
#
_cell.length_a   1.000
_cell.length_b   1.000
_cell.length_c   1.000
_cell.angle_alpha   90.00
_cell.angle_beta   90.00
_cell.angle_gamma   90.00
#
_symmetry.space_group_name_H-M   'P 1'
#
loop_
_entity.id
_entity.type
_entity.pdbx_description
1 polymer ?
#
loop_
_entity_poly.entity_id
_entity_poly.type
_entity_poly.pdbx_seq_one_letter_code
_entity_poly.pdbx_strand_id
1 'polypeptide(L)'
;TQPRRVAATSVAMRVAAEFGCAIGEEVGYGVRFDFKCTSKTVLKYYTDGVLLRETMSDPLLSKYNVIIVDEAHVRSLSSDILLGLLKKISKKRKDLRIIVTSATLDAVPLKNFFETNDNPNDSTLDTAYILSVQGRQFPVDILYLNAPCRDYIRSAVDTVLSINKHED
;
A
#
# COMPACT_ATOMS: atom_id res chain seq x y z
N THR A 1 1.75 -4.03 3.49
CA THR A 1 2.75 -3.07 4.03
C THR A 1 2.36 -1.65 3.72
N GLN A 2 2.99 -0.69 4.40
CA GLN A 2 2.81 0.74 4.22
C GLN A 2 4.19 1.43 4.20
N PRO A 3 4.40 2.45 3.37
CA PRO A 3 5.70 3.13 3.32
C PRO A 3 5.98 3.96 4.59
N ARG A 4 4.95 4.41 5.29
CA ARG A 4 5.06 5.31 6.46
C ARG A 4 4.57 4.64 7.74
N ARG A 5 5.30 4.88 8.85
CA ARG A 5 4.96 4.33 10.17
C ARG A 5 3.54 4.74 10.63
N VAL A 6 3.22 6.03 10.50
CA VAL A 6 1.91 6.56 10.89
C VAL A 6 0.79 5.90 10.08
N ALA A 7 0.98 5.69 8.78
CA ALA A 7 0.00 5.00 7.95
C ALA A 7 -0.22 3.56 8.43
N ALA A 8 0.85 2.80 8.67
CA ALA A 8 0.73 1.43 9.16
C ALA A 8 -0.03 1.34 10.49
N THR A 9 0.28 2.22 11.45
CA THR A 9 -0.37 2.19 12.77
C THR A 9 -1.81 2.69 12.71
N SER A 10 -2.10 3.79 12.01
CA SER A 10 -3.45 4.37 11.95
C SER A 10 -4.43 3.48 11.18
N VAL A 11 -4.00 2.89 10.07
CA VAL A 11 -4.84 1.95 9.31
C VAL A 11 -5.09 0.68 10.13
N ALA A 12 -4.08 0.14 10.81
CA ALA A 12 -4.27 -1.02 11.69
C ALA A 12 -5.27 -0.74 12.81
N MET A 13 -5.19 0.42 13.48
CA MET A 13 -6.14 0.82 14.52
C MET A 13 -7.56 0.98 13.96
N ARG A 14 -7.70 1.58 12.79
CA ARG A 14 -8.99 1.74 12.12
C ARG A 14 -9.62 0.40 11.78
N VAL A 15 -8.84 -0.50 11.17
CA VAL A 15 -9.32 -1.84 10.80
C VAL A 15 -9.63 -2.69 12.03
N ALA A 16 -8.84 -2.60 13.12
CA ALA A 16 -9.16 -3.28 14.37
C ALA A 16 -10.51 -2.82 14.94
N ALA A 17 -10.79 -1.50 14.91
CA ALA A 17 -12.08 -0.95 15.33
C ALA A 17 -13.24 -1.43 14.44
N GLU A 18 -13.07 -1.46 13.12
CA GLU A 18 -14.07 -1.99 12.18
C GLU A 18 -14.28 -3.50 12.34
N PHE A 19 -13.23 -4.24 12.68
CA PHE A 19 -13.27 -5.68 12.93
C PHE A 19 -13.90 -6.01 14.31
N GLY A 20 -13.98 -5.02 15.19
CA GLY A 20 -14.51 -5.18 16.55
C GLY A 20 -13.54 -5.86 17.52
N CYS A 21 -12.22 -5.78 17.27
CA CYS A 21 -11.19 -6.37 18.12
C CYS A 21 -10.24 -5.31 18.70
N ALA A 22 -9.54 -5.66 19.79
CA ALA A 22 -8.46 -4.83 20.29
C ALA A 22 -7.22 -4.95 19.40
N ILE A 23 -6.47 -3.84 19.26
CA ILE A 23 -5.23 -3.86 18.48
C ILE A 23 -4.21 -4.84 19.08
N GLY A 24 -3.65 -5.74 18.27
CA GLY A 24 -2.75 -6.81 18.68
C GLY A 24 -3.45 -8.16 18.84
N GLU A 25 -4.78 -8.22 18.79
CA GLU A 25 -5.53 -9.46 18.69
C GLU A 25 -5.57 -9.94 17.23
N GLU A 26 -6.71 -9.99 16.56
CA GLU A 26 -6.82 -10.43 15.17
C GLU A 26 -6.12 -9.47 14.19
N VAL A 27 -6.13 -8.17 14.52
CA VAL A 27 -5.47 -7.12 13.73
C VAL A 27 -4.33 -6.51 14.55
N GLY A 28 -3.17 -6.41 13.95
CA GLY A 28 -2.00 -5.83 14.61
C GLY A 28 -1.10 -5.04 13.65
N TYR A 29 -0.09 -4.42 14.20
CA TYR A 29 0.92 -3.71 13.42
C TYR A 29 2.33 -3.97 13.92
N GLY A 30 3.29 -3.75 13.02
CA GLY A 30 4.71 -3.74 13.35
C GLY A 30 5.42 -2.62 12.61
N VAL A 31 5.98 -1.70 13.37
CA VAL A 31 6.84 -0.63 12.87
C VAL A 31 8.15 -0.62 13.67
N ARG A 32 9.16 0.11 13.20
CA ARG A 32 10.45 0.13 13.89
C ARG A 32 10.28 0.56 15.36
N PHE A 33 10.69 -0.32 16.28
CA PHE A 33 10.63 -0.17 17.75
C PHE A 33 9.23 -0.21 18.37
N ASP A 34 8.17 -0.51 17.58
CA ASP A 34 6.83 -0.62 18.14
C ASP A 34 6.05 -1.75 17.43
N PHE A 35 5.66 -2.76 18.21
CA PHE A 35 4.97 -3.95 17.74
C PHE A 35 3.74 -4.21 18.60
N LYS A 36 2.60 -4.38 17.96
CA LYS A 36 1.33 -4.79 18.55
C LYS A 36 0.77 -5.97 17.77
N CYS A 37 1.39 -7.12 17.93
CA CYS A 37 0.94 -8.40 17.37
C CYS A 37 1.09 -9.50 18.39
N THR A 38 0.17 -10.46 18.37
CA THR A 38 0.19 -11.69 19.19
C THR A 38 0.13 -12.91 18.30
N SER A 39 0.08 -14.11 18.89
CA SER A 39 -0.15 -15.35 18.15
C SER A 39 -1.53 -15.43 17.49
N LYS A 40 -2.50 -14.62 17.95
CA LYS A 40 -3.86 -14.54 17.39
C LYS A 40 -3.92 -13.61 16.16
N THR A 41 -2.88 -12.77 15.93
CA THR A 41 -2.91 -11.77 14.88
C THR A 41 -2.85 -12.41 13.50
N VAL A 42 -3.94 -12.29 12.75
CA VAL A 42 -4.08 -12.81 11.38
C VAL A 42 -3.83 -11.74 10.33
N LEU A 43 -4.14 -10.48 10.62
CA LEU A 43 -3.92 -9.34 9.74
C LEU A 43 -2.87 -8.40 10.35
N LYS A 44 -1.73 -8.26 9.67
CA LYS A 44 -0.58 -7.50 10.16
C LYS A 44 -0.26 -6.33 9.24
N TYR A 45 -0.25 -5.14 9.78
CA TYR A 45 0.18 -3.92 9.10
C TYR A 45 1.63 -3.60 9.43
N TYR A 46 2.51 -3.76 8.46
CA TYR A 46 3.94 -3.52 8.62
C TYR A 46 4.41 -2.35 7.76
N THR A 47 5.48 -1.69 8.17
CA THR A 47 6.22 -0.89 7.20
C THR A 47 7.04 -1.80 6.27
N ASP A 48 7.28 -1.35 5.02
CA ASP A 48 8.06 -2.11 4.04
C ASP A 48 9.41 -2.58 4.61
N GLY A 49 10.09 -1.70 5.35
CA GLY A 49 11.36 -2.02 5.98
C GLY A 49 11.28 -3.07 7.09
N VAL A 50 10.15 -3.22 7.77
CA VAL A 50 9.94 -4.28 8.76
C VAL A 50 9.75 -5.62 8.07
N LEU A 51 8.90 -5.69 7.04
CA LEU A 51 8.72 -6.93 6.28
C LEU A 51 10.01 -7.33 5.54
N LEU A 52 10.74 -6.35 4.99
CA LEU A 52 12.05 -6.59 4.39
C LEU A 52 13.04 -7.19 5.39
N ARG A 53 13.06 -6.73 6.64
CA ARG A 53 13.91 -7.31 7.69
C ARG A 53 13.48 -8.72 8.04
N GLU A 54 12.19 -9.03 8.05
CA GLU A 54 11.69 -10.37 8.33
C GLU A 54 12.19 -11.40 7.30
N THR A 55 12.43 -11.00 6.04
CA THR A 55 13.02 -11.89 5.03
C THR A 55 14.45 -12.34 5.38
N MET A 56 15.13 -11.66 6.29
CA MET A 56 16.47 -12.08 6.74
C MET A 56 16.43 -13.31 7.65
N SER A 57 15.35 -13.47 8.41
CA SER A 57 15.13 -14.63 9.31
C SER A 57 14.23 -15.69 8.68
N ASP A 58 13.27 -15.30 7.86
CA ASP A 58 12.40 -16.17 7.08
C ASP A 58 12.41 -15.75 5.60
N PRO A 59 13.38 -16.23 4.82
CA PRO A 59 13.56 -15.84 3.41
C PRO A 59 12.40 -16.16 2.49
N LEU A 60 11.50 -17.06 2.89
CA LEU A 60 10.32 -17.43 2.13
C LEU A 60 9.03 -16.80 2.66
N LEU A 61 9.10 -16.03 3.74
CA LEU A 61 7.94 -15.43 4.41
C LEU A 61 6.85 -16.47 4.64
N SER A 62 7.26 -17.63 5.20
CA SER A 62 6.45 -18.85 5.30
C SER A 62 5.18 -18.68 6.14
N LYS A 63 5.17 -17.68 7.02
CA LYS A 63 4.03 -17.35 7.90
C LYS A 63 2.86 -16.67 7.18
N TYR A 64 3.03 -16.24 5.93
CA TYR A 64 2.05 -15.45 5.20
C TYR A 64 1.55 -16.22 3.97
N ASN A 65 0.24 -16.21 3.76
CA ASN A 65 -0.40 -16.72 2.54
C ASN A 65 -0.69 -15.59 1.54
N VAL A 66 -0.88 -14.38 2.05
CA VAL A 66 -1.13 -13.18 1.24
C VAL A 66 -0.22 -12.05 1.72
N ILE A 67 0.41 -11.35 0.81
CA ILE A 67 1.21 -10.16 1.08
C ILE A 67 0.69 -9.04 0.19
N ILE A 68 0.33 -7.91 0.82
CA ILE A 68 -0.12 -6.71 0.13
C ILE A 68 0.96 -5.64 0.27
N VAL A 69 1.51 -5.18 -0.84
CA VAL A 69 2.42 -4.03 -0.89
C VAL A 69 1.61 -2.82 -1.34
N ASP A 70 1.27 -1.97 -0.38
CA ASP A 70 0.44 -0.80 -0.63
C ASP A 70 1.29 0.44 -0.94
N GLU A 71 0.71 1.39 -1.67
CA GLU A 71 1.36 2.65 -2.06
C GLU A 71 2.68 2.45 -2.86
N ALA A 72 2.73 1.44 -3.72
CA ALA A 72 3.95 1.09 -4.47
C ALA A 72 4.48 2.24 -5.36
N HIS A 73 3.63 3.22 -5.70
CA HIS A 73 4.02 4.42 -6.46
C HIS A 73 4.99 5.35 -5.70
N VAL A 74 5.06 5.24 -4.37
CA VAL A 74 6.01 6.02 -3.55
C VAL A 74 7.47 5.67 -3.85
N ARG A 75 7.73 4.47 -4.38
CA ARG A 75 9.05 4.01 -4.84
C ARG A 75 10.16 4.19 -3.80
N SER A 76 9.89 3.80 -2.55
CA SER A 76 10.92 3.78 -1.53
C SER A 76 11.96 2.68 -1.80
N LEU A 77 13.20 2.88 -1.37
CA LEU A 77 14.24 1.86 -1.48
C LEU A 77 13.80 0.52 -0.87
N SER A 78 13.13 0.55 0.28
CA SER A 78 12.65 -0.65 0.96
C SER A 78 11.54 -1.35 0.18
N SER A 79 10.58 -0.60 -0.41
CA SER A 79 9.52 -1.18 -1.23
C SER A 79 10.07 -1.78 -2.52
N ASP A 80 11.00 -1.12 -3.20
CA ASP A 80 11.58 -1.63 -4.43
C ASP A 80 12.38 -2.93 -4.21
N ILE A 81 13.18 -3.00 -3.14
CA ILE A 81 13.89 -4.22 -2.76
C ILE A 81 12.91 -5.33 -2.38
N LEU A 82 11.87 -4.99 -1.60
CA LEU A 82 10.83 -5.94 -1.19
C LEU A 82 10.11 -6.53 -2.40
N LEU A 83 9.70 -5.71 -3.38
CA LEU A 83 9.07 -6.18 -4.62
C LEU A 83 9.99 -7.15 -5.38
N GLY A 84 11.29 -6.83 -5.47
CA GLY A 84 12.28 -7.72 -6.09
C GLY A 84 12.42 -9.07 -5.38
N LEU A 85 12.39 -9.08 -4.05
CA LEU A 85 12.40 -10.32 -3.25
C LEU A 85 11.09 -11.09 -3.40
N LEU A 86 9.95 -10.43 -3.34
CA LEU A 86 8.63 -11.07 -3.50
C LEU A 86 8.50 -11.75 -4.87
N LYS A 87 9.03 -11.15 -5.95
CA LYS A 87 9.10 -11.81 -7.25
C LYS A 87 9.93 -13.11 -7.19
N LYS A 88 11.05 -13.13 -6.46
CA LYS A 88 11.85 -14.35 -6.29
C LYS A 88 11.15 -15.39 -5.43
N ILE A 89 10.45 -14.95 -4.39
CA ILE A 89 9.70 -15.82 -3.49
C ILE A 89 8.51 -16.46 -4.22
N SER A 90 7.76 -15.70 -5.03
CA SER A 90 6.60 -16.21 -5.78
C SER A 90 6.95 -17.32 -6.77
N LYS A 91 8.18 -17.32 -7.30
CA LYS A 91 8.67 -18.43 -8.13
C LYS A 91 8.83 -19.73 -7.36
N LYS A 92 9.11 -19.66 -6.05
CA LYS A 92 9.30 -20.82 -5.17
C LYS A 92 8.02 -21.21 -4.43
N ARG A 93 7.20 -20.21 -4.05
CA ARG A 93 5.95 -20.40 -3.30
C ARG A 93 4.74 -20.14 -4.19
N LYS A 94 4.19 -21.19 -4.77
CA LYS A 94 2.98 -21.10 -5.64
C LYS A 94 1.69 -20.86 -4.84
N ASP A 95 1.72 -21.08 -3.54
CA ASP A 95 0.64 -20.82 -2.59
C ASP A 95 0.55 -19.35 -2.18
N LEU A 96 1.65 -18.59 -2.27
CA LEU A 96 1.68 -17.17 -1.90
C LEU A 96 0.94 -16.30 -2.92
N ARG A 97 0.07 -15.46 -2.43
CA ARG A 97 -0.60 -14.41 -3.23
C ARG A 97 0.02 -13.06 -2.93
N ILE A 98 0.42 -12.34 -3.98
CA ILE A 98 1.00 -11.00 -3.87
C ILE A 98 0.03 -10.02 -4.51
N ILE A 99 -0.32 -8.98 -3.77
CA ILE A 99 -1.15 -7.86 -4.24
C ILE A 99 -0.29 -6.61 -4.15
N VAL A 100 -0.18 -5.87 -5.24
CA VAL A 100 0.52 -4.59 -5.28
C VAL A 100 -0.50 -3.52 -5.62
N THR A 101 -0.65 -2.53 -4.74
CA THR A 101 -1.58 -1.42 -4.96
C THR A 101 -0.81 -0.13 -5.26
N SER A 102 -1.37 0.67 -6.14
CA SER A 102 -0.78 1.94 -6.58
C SER A 102 -1.87 2.94 -6.94
N ALA A 103 -1.68 4.19 -6.57
CA ALA A 103 -2.57 5.28 -6.97
C ALA A 103 -2.31 5.81 -8.37
N THR A 104 -1.20 5.43 -8.99
CA THR A 104 -0.82 5.88 -10.35
C THR A 104 -1.16 4.83 -11.40
N LEU A 105 -1.26 5.28 -12.68
CA LEU A 105 -1.59 4.44 -13.83
C LEU A 105 -0.46 3.49 -14.27
N ASP A 106 0.66 3.44 -13.55
CA ASP A 106 1.83 2.61 -13.88
C ASP A 106 1.66 1.12 -13.50
N ALA A 107 0.44 0.58 -13.66
CA ALA A 107 0.16 -0.82 -13.34
C ALA A 107 0.78 -1.80 -14.36
N VAL A 108 0.92 -1.39 -15.63
CA VAL A 108 1.44 -2.26 -16.70
C VAL A 108 2.90 -2.67 -16.45
N PRO A 109 3.84 -1.77 -16.11
CA PRO A 109 5.20 -2.17 -15.74
C PRO A 109 5.26 -3.13 -14.56
N LEU A 110 4.39 -2.95 -13.54
CA LEU A 110 4.31 -3.86 -12.40
C LEU A 110 3.74 -5.23 -12.79
N LYS A 111 2.69 -5.28 -13.64
CA LYS A 111 2.20 -6.54 -14.19
C LYS A 111 3.33 -7.27 -14.90
N ASN A 112 4.00 -6.62 -15.85
CA ASN A 112 5.09 -7.21 -16.63
C ASN A 112 6.26 -7.66 -15.75
N PHE A 113 6.52 -6.93 -14.67
CA PHE A 113 7.55 -7.33 -13.71
C PHE A 113 7.21 -8.63 -13.00
N PHE A 114 5.96 -8.85 -12.58
CA PHE A 114 5.52 -10.06 -11.88
C PHE A 114 5.11 -11.18 -12.82
N GLU A 115 4.84 -10.90 -14.09
CA GLU A 115 4.47 -11.90 -15.08
C GLU A 115 5.56 -12.97 -15.24
N THR A 116 5.14 -14.22 -15.30
CA THR A 116 6.01 -15.38 -15.51
C THR A 116 5.56 -16.23 -16.72
N ASN A 117 4.53 -15.81 -17.44
CA ASN A 117 4.13 -16.40 -18.68
C ASN A 117 5.14 -16.03 -19.79
N ASP A 118 5.85 -17.02 -20.31
CA ASP A 118 6.84 -16.84 -21.37
C ASP A 118 6.18 -16.80 -22.78
N ASN A 119 4.87 -17.10 -22.90
CA ASN A 119 4.13 -17.04 -24.15
C ASN A 119 3.16 -15.84 -24.17
N PRO A 120 3.54 -14.69 -24.73
CA PRO A 120 2.71 -13.49 -24.73
C PRO A 120 1.43 -13.63 -25.61
N ASN A 121 1.34 -14.67 -26.44
CA ASN A 121 0.20 -14.90 -27.30
C ASN A 121 -0.91 -15.75 -26.64
N ASP A 122 -0.66 -16.29 -25.44
CA ASP A 122 -1.62 -17.08 -24.69
C ASP A 122 -1.87 -16.47 -23.31
N SER A 123 -2.84 -15.60 -23.21
CA SER A 123 -3.22 -14.92 -21.97
C SER A 123 -3.87 -15.86 -20.94
N THR A 124 -4.22 -17.10 -21.31
CA THR A 124 -4.74 -18.09 -20.35
C THR A 124 -3.66 -18.56 -19.38
N LEU A 125 -2.39 -18.37 -19.74
CA LEU A 125 -1.22 -18.70 -18.93
C LEU A 125 -0.72 -17.52 -18.08
N ASP A 126 -1.37 -16.35 -18.18
CA ASP A 126 -0.97 -15.17 -17.40
C ASP A 126 -1.02 -15.46 -15.90
N THR A 127 0.01 -15.04 -15.19
CA THR A 127 0.17 -15.22 -13.75
C THR A 127 0.02 -13.91 -12.97
N ALA A 128 -0.01 -12.77 -13.68
CA ALA A 128 -0.22 -11.45 -13.13
C ALA A 128 -1.39 -10.74 -13.83
N TYR A 129 -2.26 -10.12 -13.03
CA TYR A 129 -3.47 -9.44 -13.52
C TYR A 129 -3.54 -8.03 -12.98
N ILE A 130 -4.13 -7.12 -13.78
CA ILE A 130 -4.44 -5.76 -13.35
C ILE A 130 -5.91 -5.68 -13.01
N LEU A 131 -6.21 -5.22 -11.79
CA LEU A 131 -7.55 -4.89 -11.37
C LEU A 131 -7.62 -3.37 -11.15
N SER A 132 -8.48 -2.70 -11.92
CA SER A 132 -8.73 -1.27 -11.76
C SER A 132 -10.02 -1.07 -10.96
N VAL A 133 -9.92 -0.36 -9.84
CA VAL A 133 -11.07 0.03 -9.04
C VAL A 133 -11.25 1.53 -9.18
N GLN A 134 -12.33 1.93 -9.85
CA GLN A 134 -12.71 3.34 -9.95
C GLN A 134 -13.59 3.70 -8.76
N GLY A 135 -13.23 4.74 -8.04
CA GLY A 135 -14.06 5.25 -6.96
C GLY A 135 -13.57 6.61 -6.49
N ARG A 136 -14.46 7.60 -6.57
CA ARG A 136 -14.35 8.85 -5.82
C ARG A 136 -15.50 8.85 -4.82
N GLN A 137 -15.21 9.07 -3.55
CA GLN A 137 -16.24 9.16 -2.51
C GLN A 137 -17.09 10.41 -2.68
N PHE A 138 -16.48 11.48 -3.19
CA PHE A 138 -17.11 12.78 -3.36
C PHE A 138 -16.79 13.38 -4.72
N PRO A 139 -17.65 14.24 -5.29
CA PRO A 139 -17.31 15.02 -6.48
C PRO A 139 -16.11 15.93 -6.20
N VAL A 140 -15.28 16.14 -7.21
CA VAL A 140 -14.11 17.01 -7.12
C VAL A 140 -14.17 18.02 -8.24
N ASP A 141 -14.32 19.30 -7.89
CA ASP A 141 -14.26 20.43 -8.81
C ASP A 141 -12.83 20.98 -8.85
N ILE A 142 -12.33 21.22 -10.05
CA ILE A 142 -11.00 21.80 -10.26
C ILE A 142 -11.18 23.26 -10.60
N LEU A 143 -10.72 24.13 -9.69
CA LEU A 143 -10.79 25.58 -9.86
C LEU A 143 -9.39 26.15 -10.03
N TYR A 144 -9.28 27.18 -10.85
CA TYR A 144 -8.03 27.88 -11.13
C TYR A 144 -8.10 29.33 -10.67
N LEU A 145 -6.99 29.87 -10.23
CA LEU A 145 -6.89 31.31 -9.97
C LEU A 145 -7.01 32.12 -11.28
N ASN A 146 -7.71 33.24 -11.24
CA ASN A 146 -7.86 34.12 -12.40
C ASN A 146 -6.54 34.84 -12.78
N ALA A 147 -5.58 34.91 -11.86
CA ALA A 147 -4.27 35.52 -12.08
C ALA A 147 -3.19 34.78 -11.28
N PRO A 148 -1.92 34.85 -11.73
CA PRO A 148 -0.80 34.26 -10.98
C PRO A 148 -0.67 34.86 -9.58
N CYS A 149 -0.49 34.04 -8.55
CA CYS A 149 -0.23 34.51 -7.21
C CYS A 149 1.29 34.61 -6.95
N ARG A 150 1.70 35.68 -6.22
CA ARG A 150 3.12 35.86 -5.85
C ARG A 150 3.56 34.97 -4.69
N ASP A 151 2.65 34.74 -3.76
CA ASP A 151 2.87 33.87 -2.57
C ASP A 151 1.80 32.77 -2.55
N TYR A 152 2.19 31.60 -3.07
CA TYR A 152 1.27 30.46 -3.15
C TYR A 152 0.92 29.87 -1.79
N ILE A 153 1.81 29.99 -0.76
CA ILE A 153 1.54 29.49 0.58
C ILE A 153 0.43 30.31 1.23
N ARG A 154 0.56 31.65 1.18
CA ARG A 154 -0.46 32.56 1.70
C ARG A 154 -1.78 32.38 0.96
N SER A 155 -1.76 32.33 -0.37
CA SER A 155 -2.96 32.08 -1.17
C SER A 155 -3.64 30.75 -0.83
N ALA A 156 -2.88 29.68 -0.59
CA ALA A 156 -3.45 28.40 -0.18
C ALA A 156 -4.12 28.51 1.19
N VAL A 157 -3.49 29.15 2.17
CA VAL A 157 -4.08 29.37 3.51
C VAL A 157 -5.36 30.20 3.42
N ASP A 158 -5.33 31.32 2.68
CA ASP A 158 -6.50 32.18 2.51
C ASP A 158 -7.66 31.44 1.82
N THR A 159 -7.34 30.58 0.83
CA THR A 159 -8.34 29.74 0.14
C THR A 159 -8.97 28.74 1.09
N VAL A 160 -8.17 28.00 1.88
CA VAL A 160 -8.68 27.04 2.87
C VAL A 160 -9.59 27.73 3.90
N LEU A 161 -9.16 28.90 4.42
CA LEU A 161 -9.96 29.68 5.37
C LEU A 161 -11.27 30.18 4.73
N SER A 162 -11.24 30.54 3.45
CA SER A 162 -12.44 30.97 2.72
C SER A 162 -13.43 29.81 2.55
N ILE A 163 -12.96 28.62 2.12
CA ILE A 163 -13.80 27.43 1.98
C ILE A 163 -14.45 27.08 3.32
N ASN A 164 -13.65 27.00 4.39
CA ASN A 164 -14.15 26.66 5.72
C ASN A 164 -15.20 27.62 6.28
N LYS A 165 -15.23 28.88 5.84
CA LYS A 165 -16.24 29.86 6.25
C LYS A 165 -17.57 29.75 5.49
N HIS A 166 -17.58 29.06 4.36
CA HIS A 166 -18.74 28.92 3.48
C HIS A 166 -19.40 27.53 3.56
N GLU A 167 -18.88 26.61 4.38
CA GLU A 167 -19.41 25.27 4.59
C GLU A 167 -20.32 25.15 5.83
N ASP A 168 -20.77 26.28 6.42
CA ASP A 168 -21.78 26.29 7.50
C ASP A 168 -23.21 26.45 6.94
#